data_2da1534f12e5a5b7b06a63ae60a2ac54
#
_entry.id   2da1534f12e5a5b7b06a63ae60a2ac54
#
_cell.length_a   1.000
_cell.length_b   1.000
_cell.length_c   1.000
_cell.angle_alpha   90.00
_cell.angle_beta   90.00
_cell.angle_gamma   90.00
#
_symmetry.space_group_name_H-M   'P 1'
#
loop_
_entity.id
_entity.type
_entity.pdbx_description
1 polymer ?
#
loop_
_entity_poly.entity_id
_entity_poly.type
_entity_poly.pdbx_seq_one_letter_code
_entity_poly.pdbx_strand_id
1 'polypeptide(L)'
;GDWKEDFFPIPHFHIRPYDLREIFMPTENIATRQGKKKSFQKFKKYLPIYLMAFPGFLYLFINNYMPLPGLVVAFKTYSARLGIWGSPWAGLANFKYLFASDAWLITRSTILYNVAFIIVNTILSIFVAIILSELTSPLKKFYQSSILLPFLVSSVIVSYLVFAFLSSDNGFINNTILKHFGMKGISWYSTTKYWPFILIFVNAWKSVGYSSIIYLATILGFDRSYYEAATIDGASKMQQITWITLPMLKSTVIMLTLMAVGRIFYSDFGLFYQVPQNSGALLPVTNTIDTYVYRGLLELGNISMSAAAGFYQSIVGFVLVLGANLAVRKIDKDSALF
;
A
#
# COMPACT_ATOMS: atom_id res chain seq x y z
N GLY A 1 -37.73 34.32 64.46
CA GLY A 1 -37.06 35.40 63.76
C GLY A 1 -37.51 35.39 62.30
N ASP A 2 -38.31 36.40 61.98
CA ASP A 2 -39.01 36.67 60.74
C ASP A 2 -38.01 36.84 59.55
N TRP A 3 -38.28 36.18 58.52
CA TRP A 3 -37.74 36.53 57.19
C TRP A 3 -38.89 36.98 56.29
N LYS A 4 -38.98 38.31 56.10
CA LYS A 4 -39.92 38.95 55.18
C LYS A 4 -39.44 38.78 53.77
N GLU A 5 -40.37 38.38 52.91
CA GLU A 5 -40.28 38.28 51.44
C GLU A 5 -40.01 39.65 50.77
N ASP A 6 -38.93 39.84 50.10
CA ASP A 6 -38.75 40.99 49.21
C ASP A 6 -39.24 40.60 47.78
N PHE A 7 -40.39 41.15 47.46
CA PHE A 7 -41.02 41.07 46.14
C PHE A 7 -40.29 41.94 45.17
N PHE A 8 -39.75 41.32 44.10
CA PHE A 8 -39.26 42.00 42.88
C PHE A 8 -40.46 42.42 42.02
N PRO A 9 -40.56 43.66 41.54
CA PRO A 9 -41.61 44.10 40.63
C PRO A 9 -41.42 43.56 39.22
N ILE A 10 -42.42 42.88 38.68
CA ILE A 10 -42.47 42.40 37.29
C ILE A 10 -42.72 43.61 36.38
N PRO A 11 -41.86 43.88 35.37
CA PRO A 11 -42.14 44.94 34.41
C PRO A 11 -43.29 44.55 33.48
N HIS A 12 -44.33 45.37 33.42
CA HIS A 12 -45.43 45.24 32.47
C HIS A 12 -44.89 45.43 31.00
N PHE A 13 -44.76 44.34 30.29
CA PHE A 13 -44.54 44.40 28.82
C PHE A 13 -45.83 44.77 28.09
N HIS A 14 -45.90 45.97 27.56
CA HIS A 14 -46.92 46.37 26.57
C HIS A 14 -46.61 45.65 25.27
N ILE A 15 -47.37 44.60 24.97
CA ILE A 15 -47.35 43.93 23.65
C ILE A 15 -48.18 44.84 22.73
N ARG A 16 -47.49 45.50 21.75
CA ARG A 16 -48.17 46.13 20.62
C ARG A 16 -48.74 45.05 19.73
N PRO A 17 -49.95 45.18 19.19
CA PRO A 17 -50.47 44.21 18.21
C PRO A 17 -49.62 44.23 16.95
N TYR A 18 -49.06 43.05 16.61
CA TYR A 18 -48.32 42.85 15.38
C TYR A 18 -49.28 43.04 14.19
N ASP A 19 -48.90 43.91 13.26
CA ASP A 19 -49.56 44.09 11.98
C ASP A 19 -49.26 42.88 11.07
N LEU A 20 -50.26 42.03 10.86
CA LEU A 20 -50.19 40.81 10.07
C LEU A 20 -49.88 41.04 8.57
N ARG A 21 -49.74 42.31 8.14
CA ARG A 21 -49.42 42.66 6.73
C ARG A 21 -47.94 42.53 6.39
N GLU A 22 -47.01 42.43 7.37
CA GLU A 22 -45.57 42.23 7.07
C GLU A 22 -45.19 40.76 6.88
N ILE A 23 -46.09 39.80 7.09
CA ILE A 23 -45.80 38.37 6.97
C ILE A 23 -45.88 37.86 5.50
N PHE A 24 -46.43 38.62 4.58
CA PHE A 24 -46.63 38.23 3.18
C PHE A 24 -45.81 39.07 2.19
N MET A 25 -44.50 39.23 2.41
CA MET A 25 -43.61 39.63 1.32
C MET A 25 -42.77 38.41 0.87
N PRO A 26 -42.60 38.17 -0.45
CA PRO A 26 -41.87 37.02 -0.94
C PRO A 26 -40.37 37.18 -0.59
N THR A 27 -39.91 36.36 0.36
CA THR A 27 -38.51 36.31 0.84
C THR A 27 -37.57 35.59 -0.12
N GLU A 28 -37.92 35.44 -1.39
CA GLU A 28 -37.21 34.55 -2.32
C GLU A 28 -35.89 35.09 -2.89
N ASN A 29 -35.57 36.37 -2.75
CA ASN A 29 -34.39 36.97 -3.36
C ASN A 29 -33.27 37.43 -2.39
N ILE A 30 -33.49 37.38 -1.08
CA ILE A 30 -32.48 37.85 -0.09
C ILE A 30 -31.60 36.71 0.41
N ALA A 31 -32.16 35.50 0.52
CA ALA A 31 -31.41 34.33 1.02
C ALA A 31 -30.27 33.86 0.07
N THR A 32 -30.47 33.96 -1.23
CA THR A 32 -29.48 33.54 -2.23
C THR A 32 -28.30 34.51 -2.37
N ARG A 33 -28.48 35.79 -2.12
CA ARG A 33 -27.37 36.78 -2.15
C ARG A 33 -26.52 36.77 -0.91
N GLN A 34 -27.11 36.49 0.26
CA GLN A 34 -26.34 36.36 1.53
C GLN A 34 -25.53 35.05 1.58
N GLY A 35 -26.05 33.96 1.01
CA GLY A 35 -25.34 32.69 0.91
C GLY A 35 -24.04 32.79 0.07
N LYS A 36 -24.11 33.46 -1.07
CA LYS A 36 -22.94 33.67 -1.95
C LYS A 36 -21.87 34.58 -1.32
N LYS A 37 -22.25 35.65 -0.61
CA LYS A 37 -21.28 36.52 0.10
C LYS A 37 -20.59 35.80 1.27
N LYS A 38 -21.32 34.99 2.07
CA LYS A 38 -20.74 34.19 3.14
C LYS A 38 -19.79 33.11 2.61
N SER A 39 -20.11 32.50 1.46
CA SER A 39 -19.25 31.49 0.81
C SER A 39 -17.94 32.13 0.31
N PHE A 40 -18.01 33.29 -0.32
CA PHE A 40 -16.85 34.01 -0.82
C PHE A 40 -15.92 34.55 0.28
N GLN A 41 -16.49 35.00 1.40
CA GLN A 41 -15.72 35.40 2.57
C GLN A 41 -15.01 34.21 3.23
N LYS A 42 -15.66 33.04 3.31
CA LYS A 42 -15.01 31.79 3.74
C LYS A 42 -13.87 31.40 2.80
N PHE A 43 -14.08 31.48 1.48
CA PHE A 43 -13.05 31.18 0.50
C PHE A 43 -11.83 32.09 0.67
N LYS A 44 -12.02 33.41 0.81
CA LYS A 44 -10.90 34.35 1.08
C LYS A 44 -10.15 34.04 2.38
N LYS A 45 -10.85 33.64 3.43
CA LYS A 45 -10.25 33.28 4.72
C LYS A 45 -9.34 32.05 4.58
N TYR A 46 -9.72 31.06 3.77
CA TYR A 46 -8.97 29.82 3.58
C TYR A 46 -8.05 29.85 2.34
N LEU A 47 -8.02 30.96 1.60
CA LEU A 47 -7.19 31.12 0.40
C LEU A 47 -5.71 30.75 0.63
N PRO A 48 -5.05 31.17 1.75
CA PRO A 48 -3.67 30.75 1.99
C PRO A 48 -3.51 29.23 2.07
N ILE A 49 -4.46 28.53 2.70
CA ILE A 49 -4.45 27.06 2.81
C ILE A 49 -4.63 26.42 1.43
N TYR A 50 -5.54 26.94 0.59
CA TYR A 50 -5.72 26.45 -0.78
C TYR A 50 -4.47 26.69 -1.63
N LEU A 51 -3.80 27.84 -1.49
CA LEU A 51 -2.55 28.11 -2.19
C LEU A 51 -1.43 27.18 -1.76
N MET A 52 -1.33 26.84 -0.47
CA MET A 52 -0.36 25.86 0.02
C MET A 52 -0.65 24.45 -0.48
N ALA A 53 -1.93 24.06 -0.60
CA ALA A 53 -2.34 22.75 -1.10
C ALA A 53 -2.28 22.63 -2.63
N PHE A 54 -2.40 23.75 -3.36
CA PHE A 54 -2.50 23.79 -4.81
C PHE A 54 -1.36 23.08 -5.55
N PRO A 55 -0.07 23.24 -5.20
CA PRO A 55 1.00 22.51 -5.87
C PRO A 55 0.86 21.00 -5.76
N GLY A 56 0.42 20.50 -4.59
CA GLY A 56 0.15 19.07 -4.36
C GLY A 56 -1.03 18.58 -5.22
N PHE A 57 -2.14 19.32 -5.28
CA PHE A 57 -3.26 18.99 -6.14
C PHE A 57 -2.89 19.02 -7.62
N LEU A 58 -2.11 20.02 -8.05
CA LEU A 58 -1.65 20.13 -9.44
C LEU A 58 -0.76 18.93 -9.81
N TYR A 59 0.17 18.55 -8.94
CA TYR A 59 1.00 17.37 -9.11
C TYR A 59 0.16 16.10 -9.26
N LEU A 60 -0.79 15.88 -8.36
CA LEU A 60 -1.70 14.73 -8.43
C LEU A 60 -2.54 14.74 -9.72
N PHE A 61 -3.07 15.89 -10.12
CA PHE A 61 -3.87 16.01 -11.33
C PHE A 61 -3.06 15.66 -12.57
N ILE A 62 -1.88 16.24 -12.73
CA ILE A 62 -1.02 15.99 -13.90
C ILE A 62 -0.56 14.53 -13.96
N ASN A 63 -0.13 13.95 -12.83
CA ASN A 63 0.49 12.63 -12.84
C ASN A 63 -0.51 11.47 -12.74
N ASN A 64 -1.69 11.66 -12.14
CA ASN A 64 -2.65 10.58 -11.92
C ASN A 64 -3.92 10.73 -12.75
N TYR A 65 -4.44 11.94 -12.96
CA TYR A 65 -5.69 12.14 -13.68
C TYR A 65 -5.50 12.40 -15.17
N MET A 66 -4.49 13.19 -15.53
CA MET A 66 -4.22 13.52 -16.94
C MET A 66 -3.87 12.30 -17.82
N PRO A 67 -3.22 11.22 -17.32
CA PRO A 67 -2.99 10.01 -18.10
C PRO A 67 -4.22 9.11 -18.25
N LEU A 68 -5.31 9.27 -17.45
CA LEU A 68 -6.48 8.39 -17.51
C LEU A 68 -7.12 8.26 -18.90
N PRO A 69 -7.26 9.33 -19.72
CA PRO A 69 -7.72 9.19 -21.10
C PRO A 69 -6.88 8.24 -21.95
N GLY A 70 -5.59 8.05 -21.59
CA GLY A 70 -4.70 7.08 -22.23
C GLY A 70 -5.13 5.63 -22.07
N LEU A 71 -5.97 5.29 -21.07
CA LEU A 71 -6.54 3.96 -20.91
C LEU A 71 -7.36 3.49 -22.12
N VAL A 72 -7.85 4.42 -22.94
CA VAL A 72 -8.55 4.12 -24.21
C VAL A 72 -7.64 3.31 -25.16
N VAL A 73 -6.33 3.44 -25.07
CA VAL A 73 -5.36 2.65 -25.87
C VAL A 73 -5.54 1.14 -25.68
N ALA A 74 -6.00 0.69 -24.52
CA ALA A 74 -6.31 -0.73 -24.28
C ALA A 74 -7.36 -1.29 -25.26
N PHE A 75 -8.22 -0.44 -25.80
CA PHE A 75 -9.33 -0.80 -26.71
C PHE A 75 -9.04 -0.42 -28.18
N LYS A 76 -7.84 0.05 -28.48
CA LYS A 76 -7.42 0.48 -29.82
C LYS A 76 -6.21 -0.30 -30.30
N THR A 77 -6.06 -0.44 -31.64
CA THR A 77 -4.80 -0.85 -32.25
C THR A 77 -3.93 0.40 -32.41
N TYR A 78 -3.11 0.66 -31.38
CA TYR A 78 -2.31 1.88 -31.33
C TYR A 78 -1.31 1.97 -32.47
N SER A 79 -1.29 3.12 -33.12
CA SER A 79 -0.28 3.48 -34.12
C SER A 79 0.34 4.83 -33.72
N ALA A 80 1.66 4.87 -33.59
CA ALA A 80 2.37 6.10 -33.24
C ALA A 80 2.14 7.23 -34.26
N ARG A 81 1.91 6.86 -35.55
CA ARG A 81 1.63 7.82 -36.61
C ARG A 81 0.28 8.52 -36.45
N LEU A 82 -0.74 7.82 -35.93
CA LEU A 82 -2.10 8.32 -35.81
C LEU A 82 -2.39 8.89 -34.40
N GLY A 83 -1.50 8.60 -33.45
CA GLY A 83 -1.68 8.97 -32.05
C GLY A 83 -2.83 8.21 -31.36
N ILE A 84 -3.12 8.56 -30.11
CA ILE A 84 -4.15 7.89 -29.31
C ILE A 84 -5.54 8.03 -29.93
N TRP A 85 -5.88 9.22 -30.38
CA TRP A 85 -7.25 9.52 -30.86
C TRP A 85 -7.50 9.03 -32.28
N GLY A 86 -6.51 9.08 -33.16
CA GLY A 86 -6.62 8.65 -34.56
C GLY A 86 -6.46 7.14 -34.76
N SER A 87 -5.99 6.39 -33.79
CA SER A 87 -5.83 4.94 -33.90
C SER A 87 -7.18 4.21 -33.99
N PRO A 88 -7.29 3.16 -34.84
CA PRO A 88 -8.54 2.42 -35.02
C PRO A 88 -8.95 1.65 -33.77
N TRP A 89 -10.25 1.47 -33.57
CA TRP A 89 -10.81 0.68 -32.49
C TRP A 89 -10.59 -0.82 -32.71
N ALA A 90 -10.07 -1.51 -31.69
CA ALA A 90 -9.87 -2.95 -31.66
C ALA A 90 -10.87 -3.67 -30.76
N GLY A 91 -11.72 -2.94 -30.05
CA GLY A 91 -12.62 -3.51 -29.04
C GLY A 91 -11.84 -4.28 -27.96
N LEU A 92 -12.20 -5.54 -27.73
CA LEU A 92 -11.54 -6.42 -26.76
C LEU A 92 -10.42 -7.29 -27.35
N ALA A 93 -9.97 -7.04 -28.59
CA ALA A 93 -8.98 -7.88 -29.22
C ALA A 93 -7.64 -7.92 -28.47
N ASN A 94 -7.22 -6.78 -27.88
CA ASN A 94 -5.99 -6.70 -27.09
C ASN A 94 -6.07 -7.55 -25.80
N PHE A 95 -7.26 -7.72 -25.24
CA PHE A 95 -7.47 -8.57 -24.07
C PHE A 95 -7.44 -10.07 -24.42
N LYS A 96 -7.80 -10.47 -25.67
CA LYS A 96 -7.72 -11.88 -26.09
C LYS A 96 -6.30 -12.41 -26.03
N TYR A 97 -5.30 -11.60 -26.40
CA TYR A 97 -3.88 -12.01 -26.27
C TYR A 97 -3.50 -12.26 -24.81
N LEU A 98 -3.95 -11.41 -23.89
CA LEU A 98 -3.71 -11.60 -22.47
C LEU A 98 -4.30 -12.93 -21.97
N PHE A 99 -5.55 -13.27 -22.37
CA PHE A 99 -6.23 -14.47 -21.92
C PHE A 99 -5.88 -15.74 -22.69
N ALA A 100 -5.33 -15.63 -23.90
CA ALA A 100 -5.01 -16.77 -24.73
C ALA A 100 -3.70 -17.48 -24.33
N SER A 101 -2.71 -16.74 -23.78
CA SER A 101 -1.37 -17.28 -23.52
C SER A 101 -1.02 -17.37 -22.05
N ASP A 102 -0.96 -16.23 -21.33
CA ASP A 102 -0.23 -16.17 -20.07
C ASP A 102 -1.04 -15.62 -18.89
N ALA A 103 -2.28 -15.17 -19.10
CA ALA A 103 -3.05 -14.48 -18.07
C ALA A 103 -3.19 -15.27 -16.78
N TRP A 104 -3.47 -16.58 -16.88
CA TRP A 104 -3.59 -17.43 -15.70
C TRP A 104 -2.27 -17.56 -14.94
N LEU A 105 -1.17 -17.79 -15.67
CA LEU A 105 0.16 -17.91 -15.07
C LEU A 105 0.56 -16.61 -14.37
N ILE A 106 0.41 -15.47 -15.06
CA ILE A 106 0.77 -14.14 -14.58
C ILE A 106 -0.06 -13.76 -13.36
N THR A 107 -1.38 -13.94 -13.44
CA THR A 107 -2.32 -13.63 -12.36
C THR A 107 -2.03 -14.48 -11.14
N ARG A 108 -1.93 -15.80 -11.32
CA ARG A 108 -1.61 -16.74 -10.26
C ARG A 108 -0.26 -16.41 -9.61
N SER A 109 0.78 -16.17 -10.40
CA SER A 109 2.11 -15.85 -9.88
C SER A 109 2.08 -14.56 -9.09
N THR A 110 1.44 -13.50 -9.62
CA THR A 110 1.33 -12.21 -8.93
C THR A 110 0.64 -12.36 -7.57
N ILE A 111 -0.50 -13.06 -7.51
CA ILE A 111 -1.26 -13.25 -6.27
C ILE A 111 -0.48 -14.11 -5.28
N LEU A 112 0.04 -15.28 -5.71
CA LEU A 112 0.71 -16.22 -4.81
C LEU A 112 1.97 -15.60 -4.18
N TYR A 113 2.79 -14.90 -4.96
CA TYR A 113 3.95 -14.21 -4.41
C TYR A 113 3.56 -13.12 -3.42
N ASN A 114 2.58 -12.28 -3.75
CA ASN A 114 2.17 -11.21 -2.84
C ASN A 114 1.54 -11.76 -1.55
N VAL A 115 0.74 -12.82 -1.63
CA VAL A 115 0.24 -13.51 -0.43
C VAL A 115 1.40 -14.05 0.42
N ALA A 116 2.38 -14.72 -0.21
CA ALA A 116 3.56 -15.22 0.51
C ALA A 116 4.37 -14.07 1.13
N PHE A 117 4.58 -12.97 0.40
CA PHE A 117 5.27 -11.78 0.91
C PHE A 117 4.54 -11.16 2.10
N ILE A 118 3.22 -11.00 2.02
CA ILE A 118 2.41 -10.46 3.13
C ILE A 118 2.58 -11.33 4.38
N ILE A 119 2.43 -12.64 4.25
CA ILE A 119 2.53 -13.58 5.38
C ILE A 119 3.95 -13.56 5.97
N VAL A 120 4.97 -13.78 5.14
CA VAL A 120 6.36 -13.89 5.59
C VAL A 120 6.85 -12.57 6.18
N ASN A 121 6.60 -11.45 5.49
CA ASN A 121 7.03 -10.13 5.98
C ASN A 121 6.32 -9.75 7.28
N THR A 122 5.01 -10.01 7.42
CA THR A 122 4.28 -9.70 8.66
C THR A 122 4.85 -10.50 9.83
N ILE A 123 5.01 -11.83 9.68
CA ILE A 123 5.50 -12.70 10.75
C ILE A 123 6.94 -12.30 11.14
N LEU A 124 7.83 -12.15 10.16
CA LEU A 124 9.22 -11.82 10.44
C LEU A 124 9.38 -10.40 11.01
N SER A 125 8.59 -9.44 10.52
CA SER A 125 8.66 -8.05 11.00
C SER A 125 8.16 -7.92 12.44
N ILE A 126 7.08 -8.61 12.82
CA ILE A 126 6.61 -8.65 14.21
C ILE A 126 7.66 -9.32 15.10
N PHE A 127 8.21 -10.46 14.67
CA PHE A 127 9.25 -11.17 15.40
C PHE A 127 10.47 -10.28 15.67
N VAL A 128 10.97 -9.60 14.64
CA VAL A 128 12.10 -8.67 14.77
C VAL A 128 11.74 -7.46 15.64
N ALA A 129 10.53 -6.91 15.51
CA ALA A 129 10.08 -5.80 16.33
C ALA A 129 10.03 -6.16 17.82
N ILE A 130 9.55 -7.35 18.16
CA ILE A 130 9.51 -7.86 19.53
C ILE A 130 10.95 -8.01 20.07
N ILE A 131 11.87 -8.62 19.31
CA ILE A 131 13.27 -8.73 19.73
C ILE A 131 13.86 -7.35 19.98
N LEU A 132 13.65 -6.40 19.06
CA LEU A 132 14.17 -5.04 19.20
C LEU A 132 13.52 -4.29 20.38
N SER A 133 12.28 -4.58 20.74
CA SER A 133 11.62 -3.94 21.89
C SER A 133 12.22 -4.38 23.21
N GLU A 134 12.59 -5.66 23.33
CA GLU A 134 13.18 -6.25 24.53
C GLU A 134 14.68 -5.95 24.71
N LEU A 135 15.34 -5.45 23.66
CA LEU A 135 16.75 -5.09 23.74
C LEU A 135 16.98 -3.90 24.68
N THR A 136 17.78 -4.12 25.72
CA THR A 136 18.23 -3.07 26.66
C THR A 136 19.65 -2.56 26.37
N SER A 137 20.31 -3.13 25.36
CA SER A 137 21.67 -2.80 24.96
C SER A 137 21.83 -1.36 24.50
N PRO A 138 22.95 -0.68 24.81
CA PRO A 138 23.26 0.64 24.24
C PRO A 138 23.38 0.63 22.71
N LEU A 139 23.64 -0.55 22.12
CA LEU A 139 23.69 -0.75 20.67
C LEU A 139 22.31 -0.87 20.00
N LYS A 140 21.21 -0.74 20.74
CA LYS A 140 19.84 -0.84 20.20
C LYS A 140 19.63 0.06 18.97
N LYS A 141 20.11 1.31 19.03
CA LYS A 141 20.01 2.26 17.91
C LYS A 141 20.80 1.78 16.68
N PHE A 142 21.96 1.17 16.90
CA PHE A 142 22.76 0.61 15.83
C PHE A 142 22.04 -0.57 15.16
N TYR A 143 21.46 -1.50 15.91
CA TYR A 143 20.68 -2.59 15.34
C TYR A 143 19.46 -2.10 14.55
N GLN A 144 18.73 -1.10 15.09
CA GLN A 144 17.60 -0.49 14.41
C GLN A 144 18.00 0.15 13.08
N SER A 145 19.14 0.84 13.03
CA SER A 145 19.63 1.45 11.78
C SER A 145 20.14 0.41 10.80
N SER A 146 20.86 -0.60 11.28
CA SER A 146 21.44 -1.65 10.43
C SER A 146 20.39 -2.49 9.73
N ILE A 147 19.26 -2.78 10.39
CA ILE A 147 18.17 -3.57 9.80
C ILE A 147 17.43 -2.83 8.69
N LEU A 148 17.55 -1.49 8.61
CA LEU A 148 16.99 -0.67 7.53
C LEU A 148 17.87 -0.66 6.28
N LEU A 149 19.15 -0.99 6.38
CA LEU A 149 20.09 -0.91 5.25
C LEU A 149 19.60 -1.67 4.00
N PRO A 150 19.12 -2.93 4.10
CA PRO A 150 18.66 -3.65 2.91
C PRO A 150 17.52 -2.95 2.17
N PHE A 151 16.63 -2.28 2.87
CA PHE A 151 15.52 -1.53 2.27
C PHE A 151 16.01 -0.37 1.40
N LEU A 152 17.10 0.29 1.80
CA LEU A 152 17.67 1.43 1.09
C LEU A 152 18.48 1.03 -0.15
N VAL A 153 18.86 -0.25 -0.27
CA VAL A 153 19.62 -0.74 -1.42
C VAL A 153 18.73 -0.83 -2.66
N SER A 154 19.18 -0.29 -3.78
CA SER A 154 18.44 -0.38 -5.04
C SER A 154 18.29 -1.82 -5.52
N SER A 155 17.19 -2.14 -6.20
CA SER A 155 16.93 -3.49 -6.72
C SER A 155 18.00 -3.93 -7.73
N VAL A 156 18.63 -3.00 -8.43
CA VAL A 156 19.75 -3.30 -9.35
C VAL A 156 20.97 -3.82 -8.58
N ILE A 157 21.35 -3.15 -7.49
CA ILE A 157 22.47 -3.60 -6.64
C ILE A 157 22.14 -4.96 -6.02
N VAL A 158 20.89 -5.14 -5.53
CA VAL A 158 20.43 -6.43 -4.99
C VAL A 158 20.55 -7.53 -6.06
N SER A 159 20.23 -7.25 -7.32
CA SER A 159 20.31 -8.23 -8.38
C SER A 159 21.75 -8.68 -8.63
N TYR A 160 22.72 -7.77 -8.66
CA TYR A 160 24.14 -8.11 -8.77
C TYR A 160 24.68 -8.85 -7.55
N LEU A 161 24.19 -8.49 -6.35
CA LEU A 161 24.53 -9.22 -5.13
C LEU A 161 24.04 -10.67 -5.20
N VAL A 162 22.77 -10.88 -5.57
CA VAL A 162 22.21 -12.23 -5.76
C VAL A 162 22.96 -12.98 -6.85
N PHE A 163 23.32 -12.30 -7.95
CA PHE A 163 24.13 -12.90 -9.03
C PHE A 163 25.51 -13.33 -8.54
N ALA A 164 26.18 -12.53 -7.72
CA ALA A 164 27.48 -12.90 -7.13
C ALA A 164 27.39 -14.15 -6.24
N PHE A 165 26.24 -14.38 -5.60
CA PHE A 165 26.02 -15.62 -4.85
C PHE A 165 25.63 -16.81 -5.71
N LEU A 166 24.81 -16.61 -6.76
CA LEU A 166 24.12 -17.67 -7.49
C LEU A 166 24.68 -17.91 -8.93
N SER A 167 25.70 -17.16 -9.38
CA SER A 167 26.30 -17.41 -10.69
C SER A 167 26.76 -18.87 -10.81
N SER A 168 26.51 -19.48 -11.97
CA SER A 168 26.89 -20.88 -12.22
C SER A 168 28.40 -21.08 -12.18
N ASP A 169 29.16 -20.14 -12.73
CA ASP A 169 30.59 -20.27 -12.92
C ASP A 169 31.41 -19.75 -11.73
N ASN A 170 31.06 -18.56 -11.25
CA ASN A 170 31.81 -17.85 -10.21
C ASN A 170 31.01 -17.59 -8.92
N GLY A 171 29.78 -18.14 -8.80
CA GLY A 171 28.91 -17.88 -7.65
C GLY A 171 29.46 -18.49 -6.36
N PHE A 172 29.37 -17.71 -5.27
CA PHE A 172 29.83 -18.10 -3.95
C PHE A 172 29.22 -19.43 -3.48
N ILE A 173 27.92 -19.65 -3.71
CA ILE A 173 27.22 -20.85 -3.27
C ILE A 173 27.78 -22.09 -4.00
N ASN A 174 27.95 -22.05 -5.32
CA ASN A 174 28.48 -23.17 -6.09
C ASN A 174 29.93 -23.47 -5.73
N ASN A 175 30.78 -22.44 -5.73
CA ASN A 175 32.24 -22.63 -5.64
C ASN A 175 32.76 -22.79 -4.21
N THR A 176 32.04 -22.23 -3.22
CA THR A 176 32.47 -22.31 -1.82
C THR A 176 31.63 -23.31 -1.07
N ILE A 177 30.32 -23.20 -1.07
CA ILE A 177 29.44 -24.02 -0.22
C ILE A 177 29.26 -25.41 -0.84
N LEU A 178 28.70 -25.52 -2.04
CA LEU A 178 28.38 -26.82 -2.65
C LEU A 178 29.65 -27.63 -2.93
N LYS A 179 30.71 -26.99 -3.40
CA LYS A 179 32.00 -27.65 -3.63
C LYS A 179 32.61 -28.18 -2.35
N HIS A 180 32.51 -27.43 -1.23
CA HIS A 180 33.01 -27.91 0.07
C HIS A 180 32.30 -29.18 0.55
N PHE A 181 30.98 -29.30 0.26
CA PHE A 181 30.20 -30.50 0.57
C PHE A 181 30.26 -31.57 -0.54
N GLY A 182 31.12 -31.43 -1.54
CA GLY A 182 31.24 -32.39 -2.66
C GLY A 182 30.03 -32.48 -3.56
N MET A 183 29.13 -31.47 -3.50
CA MET A 183 27.92 -31.43 -4.30
C MET A 183 28.19 -30.81 -5.67
N LYS A 184 27.43 -31.26 -6.68
CA LYS A 184 27.49 -30.66 -8.04
C LYS A 184 26.96 -29.24 -8.01
N GLY A 185 27.61 -28.35 -8.78
CA GLY A 185 27.11 -26.98 -8.98
C GLY A 185 25.71 -26.96 -9.63
N ILE A 186 24.93 -25.98 -9.26
CA ILE A 186 23.55 -25.77 -9.75
C ILE A 186 23.55 -24.61 -10.73
N SER A 187 22.92 -24.79 -11.88
CA SER A 187 22.62 -23.71 -12.83
C SER A 187 21.38 -22.94 -12.37
N TRP A 188 21.56 -22.07 -11.37
CA TRP A 188 20.48 -21.38 -10.69
C TRP A 188 19.58 -20.59 -11.65
N TYR A 189 20.15 -19.85 -12.60
CA TYR A 189 19.41 -19.01 -13.56
C TYR A 189 18.72 -19.79 -14.70
N SER A 190 18.88 -21.13 -14.71
CA SER A 190 18.18 -22.03 -15.63
C SER A 190 17.24 -22.99 -14.90
N THR A 191 17.26 -23.02 -13.56
CA THR A 191 16.48 -23.97 -12.75
C THR A 191 15.37 -23.25 -11.99
N THR A 192 14.13 -23.37 -12.46
CA THR A 192 12.96 -22.67 -11.92
C THR A 192 12.61 -23.06 -10.49
N LYS A 193 12.89 -24.30 -10.06
CA LYS A 193 12.47 -24.91 -8.79
C LYS A 193 12.82 -24.07 -7.56
N TYR A 194 13.97 -23.41 -7.54
CA TYR A 194 14.46 -22.68 -6.37
C TYR A 194 14.02 -21.22 -6.32
N TRP A 195 13.62 -20.67 -7.46
CA TRP A 195 13.36 -19.23 -7.59
C TRP A 195 12.21 -18.68 -6.74
N PRO A 196 11.11 -19.41 -6.52
CA PRO A 196 10.07 -18.93 -5.60
C PRO A 196 10.62 -18.66 -4.20
N PHE A 197 11.46 -19.55 -3.69
CA PHE A 197 12.08 -19.39 -2.37
C PHE A 197 13.12 -18.25 -2.35
N ILE A 198 13.93 -18.12 -3.41
CA ILE A 198 14.92 -17.06 -3.56
C ILE A 198 14.21 -15.70 -3.56
N LEU A 199 13.15 -15.53 -4.34
CA LEU A 199 12.41 -14.28 -4.42
C LEU A 199 11.73 -13.93 -3.09
N ILE A 200 11.15 -14.91 -2.40
CA ILE A 200 10.55 -14.69 -1.06
C ILE A 200 11.64 -14.26 -0.07
N PHE A 201 12.79 -14.94 -0.07
CA PHE A 201 13.90 -14.59 0.80
C PHE A 201 14.44 -13.18 0.53
N VAL A 202 14.69 -12.83 -0.74
CA VAL A 202 15.20 -11.52 -1.13
C VAL A 202 14.20 -10.41 -0.78
N ASN A 203 12.90 -10.65 -1.00
CA ASN A 203 11.84 -9.72 -0.60
C ASN A 203 11.82 -9.53 0.92
N ALA A 204 11.86 -10.61 1.69
CA ALA A 204 11.86 -10.56 3.15
C ALA A 204 13.10 -9.82 3.67
N TRP A 205 14.29 -10.18 3.19
CA TRP A 205 15.55 -9.51 3.56
C TRP A 205 15.50 -8.01 3.31
N LYS A 206 14.90 -7.59 2.19
CA LYS A 206 14.78 -6.17 1.82
C LYS A 206 13.72 -5.44 2.63
N SER A 207 12.58 -6.07 2.93
CA SER A 207 11.36 -5.37 3.42
C SER A 207 11.14 -5.48 4.92
N VAL A 208 11.59 -6.56 5.57
CA VAL A 208 11.32 -6.84 6.99
C VAL A 208 11.83 -5.74 7.90
N GLY A 209 13.03 -5.19 7.63
CA GLY A 209 13.61 -4.12 8.44
C GLY A 209 12.71 -2.88 8.52
N TYR A 210 12.20 -2.42 7.39
CA TYR A 210 11.30 -1.27 7.35
C TYR A 210 9.98 -1.53 8.10
N SER A 211 9.35 -2.67 7.83
CA SER A 211 8.08 -3.03 8.47
C SER A 211 8.24 -3.27 9.98
N SER A 212 9.38 -3.83 10.40
CA SER A 212 9.65 -4.06 11.83
C SER A 212 9.75 -2.78 12.64
N ILE A 213 10.26 -1.68 12.06
CA ILE A 213 10.30 -0.38 12.75
C ILE A 213 8.91 0.17 13.01
N ILE A 214 7.95 -0.04 12.09
CA ILE A 214 6.56 0.38 12.30
C ILE A 214 5.93 -0.39 13.47
N TYR A 215 6.07 -1.71 13.50
CA TYR A 215 5.59 -2.52 14.62
C TYR A 215 6.29 -2.17 15.92
N LEU A 216 7.61 -1.94 15.88
CA LEU A 216 8.38 -1.51 17.04
C LEU A 216 7.87 -0.18 17.61
N ALA A 217 7.59 0.80 16.76
CA ALA A 217 7.04 2.09 17.18
C ALA A 217 5.69 1.91 17.88
N THR A 218 4.84 1.01 17.37
CA THR A 218 3.56 0.66 18.00
C THR A 218 3.78 0.03 19.37
N ILE A 219 4.69 -0.95 19.50
CA ILE A 219 4.99 -1.62 20.78
C ILE A 219 5.51 -0.61 21.83
N LEU A 220 6.39 0.30 21.42
CA LEU A 220 6.93 1.32 22.30
C LEU A 220 5.89 2.37 22.75
N GLY A 221 4.76 2.47 22.03
CA GLY A 221 3.63 3.33 22.37
C GLY A 221 2.65 2.69 23.36
N PHE A 222 2.80 1.42 23.72
CA PHE A 222 1.92 0.76 24.69
C PHE A 222 2.18 1.24 26.11
N ASP A 223 1.12 1.31 26.92
CA ASP A 223 1.23 1.67 28.32
C ASP A 223 2.00 0.59 29.09
N ARG A 224 3.06 0.99 29.78
CA ARG A 224 3.91 0.10 30.56
C ARG A 224 3.20 -0.52 31.76
N SER A 225 2.14 0.11 32.27
CA SER A 225 1.38 -0.39 33.41
C SER A 225 0.84 -1.82 33.19
N TYR A 226 0.48 -2.18 31.95
CA TYR A 226 0.06 -3.55 31.61
C TYR A 226 1.19 -4.58 31.84
N TYR A 227 2.41 -4.23 31.49
CA TYR A 227 3.58 -5.12 31.65
C TYR A 227 4.05 -5.19 33.10
N GLU A 228 3.94 -4.08 33.85
CA GLU A 228 4.26 -4.02 35.25
C GLU A 228 3.28 -4.85 36.07
N ALA A 229 1.99 -4.72 35.84
CA ALA A 229 0.94 -5.53 36.48
C ALA A 229 1.16 -7.04 36.20
N ALA A 230 1.38 -7.41 34.93
CA ALA A 230 1.65 -8.78 34.55
C ALA A 230 2.94 -9.34 35.21
N THR A 231 3.94 -8.50 35.42
CA THR A 231 5.17 -8.90 36.13
C THR A 231 4.91 -9.15 37.62
N ILE A 232 4.07 -8.33 38.27
CA ILE A 232 3.63 -8.51 39.66
C ILE A 232 2.86 -9.83 39.80
N ASP A 233 2.00 -10.15 38.80
CA ASP A 233 1.24 -11.41 38.75
C ASP A 233 2.11 -12.63 38.39
N GLY A 234 3.41 -12.46 38.19
CA GLY A 234 4.36 -13.54 37.90
C GLY A 234 4.38 -14.03 36.46
N ALA A 235 3.82 -13.23 35.52
CA ALA A 235 3.83 -13.61 34.09
C ALA A 235 5.24 -13.57 33.52
N SER A 236 5.62 -14.65 32.83
CA SER A 236 6.87 -14.75 32.09
C SER A 236 6.87 -13.81 30.86
N LYS A 237 8.05 -13.48 30.34
CA LYS A 237 8.19 -12.66 29.12
C LYS A 237 7.40 -13.22 27.92
N MET A 238 7.41 -14.53 27.72
CA MET A 238 6.64 -15.16 26.66
C MET A 238 5.12 -14.97 26.84
N GLN A 239 4.65 -15.05 28.10
CA GLN A 239 3.24 -14.77 28.42
C GLN A 239 2.88 -13.30 28.16
N GLN A 240 3.75 -12.36 28.53
CA GLN A 240 3.55 -10.93 28.22
C GLN A 240 3.49 -10.70 26.71
N ILE A 241 4.37 -11.33 25.92
CA ILE A 241 4.36 -11.23 24.47
C ILE A 241 3.05 -11.79 23.89
N THR A 242 2.66 -12.99 24.29
CA THR A 242 1.51 -13.69 23.69
C THR A 242 0.15 -13.12 24.12
N TRP A 243 0.02 -12.68 25.38
CA TRP A 243 -1.25 -12.25 25.95
C TRP A 243 -1.42 -10.73 26.01
N ILE A 244 -0.35 -9.94 25.88
CA ILE A 244 -0.41 -8.47 25.91
C ILE A 244 0.07 -7.91 24.58
N THR A 245 1.34 -8.13 24.19
CA THR A 245 1.94 -7.47 23.02
C THR A 245 1.25 -7.85 21.73
N LEU A 246 1.08 -9.14 21.43
CA LEU A 246 0.47 -9.59 20.17
C LEU A 246 -1.00 -9.19 20.03
N PRO A 247 -1.88 -9.30 21.05
CA PRO A 247 -3.24 -8.81 20.97
C PRO A 247 -3.33 -7.29 20.75
N MET A 248 -2.48 -6.50 21.42
CA MET A 248 -2.45 -5.04 21.24
C MET A 248 -1.93 -4.61 19.85
N LEU A 249 -1.07 -5.41 19.21
CA LEU A 249 -0.62 -5.18 17.84
C LEU A 249 -1.69 -5.46 16.78
N LYS A 250 -2.78 -6.15 17.12
CA LYS A 250 -3.80 -6.63 16.17
C LYS A 250 -4.29 -5.53 15.21
N SER A 251 -4.61 -4.35 15.72
CA SER A 251 -5.10 -3.23 14.90
C SER A 251 -4.06 -2.78 13.87
N THR A 252 -2.79 -2.64 14.28
CA THR A 252 -1.69 -2.27 13.37
C THR A 252 -1.44 -3.35 12.32
N VAL A 253 -1.49 -4.64 12.72
CA VAL A 253 -1.34 -5.77 11.79
C VAL A 253 -2.46 -5.75 10.75
N ILE A 254 -3.71 -5.57 11.16
CA ILE A 254 -4.84 -5.49 10.24
C ILE A 254 -4.66 -4.32 9.27
N MET A 255 -4.34 -3.13 9.76
CA MET A 255 -4.16 -1.94 8.94
C MET A 255 -3.04 -2.13 7.89
N LEU A 256 -1.86 -2.59 8.30
CA LEU A 256 -0.73 -2.81 7.37
C LEU A 256 -1.02 -3.95 6.39
N THR A 257 -1.68 -5.01 6.83
CA THR A 257 -2.10 -6.11 5.95
C THR A 257 -3.12 -5.63 4.92
N LEU A 258 -4.11 -4.81 5.31
CA LEU A 258 -5.05 -4.21 4.37
C LEU A 258 -4.38 -3.32 3.32
N MET A 259 -3.42 -2.49 3.75
CA MET A 259 -2.63 -1.68 2.82
C MET A 259 -1.83 -2.55 1.85
N ALA A 260 -1.28 -3.67 2.31
CA ALA A 260 -0.56 -4.62 1.46
C ALA A 260 -1.50 -5.37 0.50
N VAL A 261 -2.68 -5.81 0.97
CA VAL A 261 -3.72 -6.42 0.13
C VAL A 261 -4.22 -5.41 -0.91
N GLY A 262 -4.28 -4.13 -0.57
CA GLY A 262 -4.59 -3.05 -1.52
C GLY A 262 -3.66 -3.01 -2.74
N ARG A 263 -2.47 -3.58 -2.62
CA ARG A 263 -1.45 -3.67 -3.67
C ARG A 263 -1.18 -5.11 -4.13
N ILE A 264 -2.01 -6.08 -3.76
CA ILE A 264 -1.77 -7.51 -4.02
C ILE A 264 -1.65 -7.85 -5.52
N PHE A 265 -2.21 -7.00 -6.37
CA PHE A 265 -2.17 -7.17 -7.82
C PHE A 265 -1.02 -6.42 -8.51
N TYR A 266 -0.18 -5.74 -7.70
CA TYR A 266 1.05 -5.09 -8.15
C TYR A 266 2.24 -5.89 -7.65
N SER A 267 3.26 -6.07 -8.50
CA SER A 267 4.50 -6.74 -8.12
C SER A 267 5.68 -5.77 -8.12
N ASP A 268 6.69 -6.05 -7.30
CA ASP A 268 7.95 -5.30 -7.34
C ASP A 268 8.70 -5.64 -8.63
N PHE A 269 8.63 -4.72 -9.61
CA PHE A 269 9.34 -4.86 -10.88
C PHE A 269 10.84 -5.13 -10.68
N GLY A 270 11.48 -4.43 -9.75
CA GLY A 270 12.91 -4.62 -9.46
C GLY A 270 13.21 -6.05 -9.00
N LEU A 271 12.37 -6.62 -8.16
CA LEU A 271 12.53 -7.99 -7.67
C LEU A 271 12.31 -9.03 -8.78
N PHE A 272 11.24 -8.90 -9.56
CA PHE A 272 10.84 -9.92 -10.54
C PHE A 272 11.53 -9.81 -11.90
N TYR A 273 12.07 -8.64 -12.23
CA TYR A 273 12.79 -8.42 -13.49
C TYR A 273 14.30 -8.41 -13.29
N GLN A 274 14.81 -7.59 -12.35
CA GLN A 274 16.24 -7.40 -12.16
C GLN A 274 16.92 -8.60 -11.49
N VAL A 275 16.36 -9.13 -10.39
CA VAL A 275 16.99 -10.19 -9.62
C VAL A 275 17.17 -11.48 -10.42
N PRO A 276 16.18 -11.97 -11.22
CA PRO A 276 16.37 -13.11 -12.10
C PRO A 276 17.12 -12.77 -13.40
N GLN A 277 17.69 -11.56 -13.54
CA GLN A 277 18.42 -11.10 -14.73
C GLN A 277 17.61 -11.23 -16.04
N ASN A 278 16.28 -11.08 -15.97
CA ASN A 278 15.36 -11.28 -17.09
C ASN A 278 15.61 -12.61 -17.86
N SER A 279 16.04 -13.66 -17.15
CA SER A 279 16.32 -14.95 -17.75
C SER A 279 15.06 -15.57 -18.34
N GLY A 280 15.06 -15.87 -19.66
CA GLY A 280 13.93 -16.52 -20.33
C GLY A 280 13.57 -17.88 -19.74
N ALA A 281 14.56 -18.64 -19.23
CA ALA A 281 14.32 -19.91 -18.57
C ALA A 281 13.52 -19.81 -17.26
N LEU A 282 13.52 -18.63 -16.63
CA LEU A 282 12.84 -18.39 -15.36
C LEU A 282 11.47 -17.77 -15.52
N LEU A 283 11.05 -17.37 -16.72
CA LEU A 283 9.73 -16.75 -16.97
C LEU A 283 8.55 -17.53 -16.38
N PRO A 284 8.52 -18.89 -16.40
CA PRO A 284 7.41 -19.63 -15.82
C PRO A 284 7.16 -19.33 -14.32
N VAL A 285 8.17 -18.83 -13.60
CA VAL A 285 8.08 -18.53 -12.16
C VAL A 285 8.34 -17.07 -11.81
N THR A 286 8.84 -16.24 -12.74
CA THR A 286 9.14 -14.82 -12.50
C THR A 286 8.23 -13.87 -13.26
N ASN A 287 7.38 -14.40 -14.16
CA ASN A 287 6.47 -13.57 -14.94
C ASN A 287 5.27 -13.14 -14.08
N THR A 288 5.20 -11.85 -13.83
CA THR A 288 4.12 -11.17 -13.12
C THR A 288 3.47 -10.14 -14.02
N ILE A 289 2.34 -9.54 -13.62
CA ILE A 289 1.64 -8.57 -14.47
C ILE A 289 2.55 -7.39 -14.82
N ASP A 290 3.29 -6.84 -13.86
CA ASP A 290 4.14 -5.67 -14.09
C ASP A 290 5.31 -6.00 -15.04
N THR A 291 5.94 -7.17 -14.89
CA THR A 291 7.02 -7.60 -15.82
C THR A 291 6.48 -7.93 -17.21
N TYR A 292 5.27 -8.46 -17.31
CA TYR A 292 4.60 -8.72 -18.58
C TYR A 292 4.27 -7.42 -19.32
N VAL A 293 3.70 -6.43 -18.63
CA VAL A 293 3.43 -5.10 -19.18
C VAL A 293 4.71 -4.45 -19.68
N TYR A 294 5.78 -4.52 -18.91
CA TYR A 294 7.08 -3.94 -19.26
C TYR A 294 7.67 -4.59 -20.51
N ARG A 295 7.72 -5.94 -20.57
CA ARG A 295 8.22 -6.65 -21.77
C ARG A 295 7.35 -6.37 -22.98
N GLY A 296 6.02 -6.38 -22.82
CA GLY A 296 5.09 -6.03 -23.89
C GLY A 296 5.33 -4.65 -24.47
N LEU A 297 5.63 -3.68 -23.60
CA LEU A 297 5.84 -2.29 -23.97
C LEU A 297 7.23 -2.07 -24.62
N LEU A 298 8.31 -2.51 -23.96
CA LEU A 298 9.67 -2.14 -24.34
C LEU A 298 10.37 -3.18 -25.19
N GLU A 299 10.09 -4.47 -25.01
CA GLU A 299 10.74 -5.52 -25.79
C GLU A 299 9.93 -5.87 -27.06
N LEU A 300 8.60 -5.93 -26.97
CA LEU A 300 7.72 -6.28 -28.08
C LEU A 300 7.14 -5.06 -28.81
N GLY A 301 7.26 -3.85 -28.27
CA GLY A 301 6.70 -2.63 -28.84
C GLY A 301 5.15 -2.61 -28.91
N ASN A 302 4.47 -3.53 -28.24
CA ASN A 302 3.02 -3.67 -28.29
C ASN A 302 2.34 -2.85 -27.19
N ILE A 303 2.20 -1.56 -27.46
CA ILE A 303 1.61 -0.59 -26.53
C ILE A 303 0.16 -0.96 -26.17
N SER A 304 -0.62 -1.43 -27.15
CA SER A 304 -2.04 -1.75 -26.97
C SER A 304 -2.25 -2.92 -26.02
N MET A 305 -1.46 -3.99 -26.18
CA MET A 305 -1.52 -5.17 -25.30
C MET A 305 -1.04 -4.83 -23.89
N SER A 306 0.02 -4.04 -23.77
CA SER A 306 0.51 -3.58 -22.45
C SER A 306 -0.51 -2.69 -21.74
N ALA A 307 -1.17 -1.79 -22.47
CA ALA A 307 -2.25 -0.98 -21.94
C ALA A 307 -3.46 -1.84 -21.49
N ALA A 308 -3.81 -2.89 -22.26
CA ALA A 308 -4.87 -3.84 -21.88
C ALA A 308 -4.52 -4.63 -20.61
N ALA A 309 -3.27 -5.06 -20.45
CA ALA A 309 -2.80 -5.75 -19.26
C ALA A 309 -2.81 -4.82 -18.02
N GLY A 310 -2.36 -3.58 -18.15
CA GLY A 310 -2.44 -2.58 -17.08
C GLY A 310 -3.88 -2.20 -16.70
N PHE A 311 -4.79 -2.13 -17.68
CA PHE A 311 -6.20 -1.92 -17.43
C PHE A 311 -6.84 -3.09 -16.66
N TYR A 312 -6.55 -4.32 -17.08
CA TYR A 312 -6.94 -5.54 -16.38
C TYR A 312 -6.43 -5.53 -14.93
N GLN A 313 -5.14 -5.23 -14.72
CA GLN A 313 -4.53 -5.11 -13.40
C GLN A 313 -5.28 -4.13 -12.51
N SER A 314 -5.63 -2.96 -13.04
CA SER A 314 -6.34 -1.92 -12.30
C SER A 314 -7.75 -2.34 -11.88
N ILE A 315 -8.51 -2.98 -12.79
CA ILE A 315 -9.87 -3.47 -12.48
C ILE A 315 -9.83 -4.57 -11.42
N VAL A 316 -8.99 -5.60 -11.63
CA VAL A 316 -8.93 -6.72 -10.68
C VAL A 316 -8.38 -6.26 -9.33
N GLY A 317 -7.37 -5.39 -9.34
CA GLY A 317 -6.85 -4.76 -8.13
C GLY A 317 -7.93 -4.01 -7.36
N PHE A 318 -8.74 -3.20 -8.05
CA PHE A 318 -9.86 -2.47 -7.45
C PHE A 318 -10.90 -3.41 -6.81
N VAL A 319 -11.31 -4.45 -7.52
CA VAL A 319 -12.27 -5.45 -7.00
C VAL A 319 -11.73 -6.17 -5.77
N LEU A 320 -10.44 -6.53 -5.78
CA LEU A 320 -9.80 -7.19 -4.64
C LEU A 320 -9.69 -6.27 -3.43
N VAL A 321 -9.34 -5.00 -3.63
CA VAL A 321 -9.29 -3.99 -2.54
C VAL A 321 -10.66 -3.79 -1.92
N LEU A 322 -11.69 -3.61 -2.74
CA LEU A 322 -13.06 -3.49 -2.25
C LEU A 322 -13.49 -4.73 -1.47
N GLY A 323 -13.24 -5.92 -2.03
CA GLY A 323 -13.58 -7.18 -1.36
C GLY A 323 -12.86 -7.35 -0.02
N ALA A 324 -11.57 -7.06 0.03
CA ALA A 324 -10.78 -7.13 1.25
C ALA A 324 -11.27 -6.12 2.30
N ASN A 325 -11.53 -4.87 1.90
CA ASN A 325 -12.04 -3.86 2.81
C ASN A 325 -13.42 -4.22 3.37
N LEU A 326 -14.33 -4.72 2.52
CA LEU A 326 -15.65 -5.21 2.96
C LEU A 326 -15.54 -6.41 3.92
N ALA A 327 -14.60 -7.32 3.69
CA ALA A 327 -14.34 -8.44 4.60
C ALA A 327 -13.85 -7.95 5.97
N VAL A 328 -12.88 -7.02 5.98
CA VAL A 328 -12.39 -6.45 7.23
C VAL A 328 -13.46 -5.64 7.96
N ARG A 329 -14.26 -4.84 7.25
CA ARG A 329 -15.37 -4.08 7.85
C ARG A 329 -16.41 -4.97 8.57
N LYS A 330 -16.55 -6.23 8.14
CA LYS A 330 -17.41 -7.22 8.84
C LYS A 330 -16.78 -7.75 10.13
N ILE A 331 -15.45 -7.80 10.20
CA ILE A 331 -14.71 -8.36 11.35
C ILE A 331 -14.38 -7.26 12.35
N ASP A 332 -13.94 -6.12 11.88
CA ASP A 332 -13.52 -4.97 12.69
C ASP A 332 -13.78 -3.67 11.89
N LYS A 333 -14.83 -2.93 12.30
CA LYS A 333 -15.24 -1.70 11.62
C LYS A 333 -14.21 -0.57 11.75
N ASP A 334 -13.49 -0.53 12.86
CA ASP A 334 -12.54 0.55 13.16
C ASP A 334 -11.21 0.38 12.41
N SER A 335 -10.93 -0.82 11.92
CA SER A 335 -9.74 -1.13 11.13
C SER A 335 -9.99 -1.08 9.61
N ALA A 336 -11.23 -0.82 9.15
CA ALA A 336 -11.53 -0.66 7.73
C ALA A 336 -10.98 0.68 7.19
N LEU A 337 -10.57 0.69 5.91
CA LEU A 337 -10.02 1.89 5.27
C LEU A 337 -11.10 2.90 4.88
N PHE A 338 -12.30 2.42 4.54
CA PHE A 338 -13.47 3.21 4.15
C PHE A 338 -14.78 2.44 4.34
#